data_0a4609e865b761efd932885ec0400608
#
_entry.id   0a4609e865b761efd932885ec0400608
#
_cell.length_a   1.000
_cell.length_b   1.000
_cell.length_c   1.000
_cell.angle_alpha   90.00
_cell.angle_beta   90.00
_cell.angle_gamma   90.00
#
_symmetry.space_group_name_H-M   'P 1'
#
loop_
_entity.id
_entity.type
_entity.pdbx_description
1 polymer ?
#
loop_
_entity_poly.entity_id
_entity_poly.type
_entity_poly.pdbx_seq_one_letter_code
_entity_poly.pdbx_strand_id
1 'polypeptide(L)'
;MKRHLLRHFVDVKMDTSAEGSAADYRLLGTGITSLTEEMNPETETVQYINQENGSTDLKSYTPSIEVERQNVDEEDTELTDWFNKMIDTLPVGADAITSYVRVRVSGAGPSYPAVRRRCVVSVGGTGGDAGSNVTDTLTLGGRGDGEAGTFNVTTRKFTATPASDKALTE
;
A
#
# COMPACT_ATOMS: atom_id res chain seq x y z
N MET A 1 -1.13 -19.16 -3.90
CA MET A 1 -1.11 -18.05 -4.89
C MET A 1 0.35 -17.67 -5.17
N LYS A 2 0.72 -17.48 -6.44
CA LYS A 2 2.08 -17.02 -6.79
C LYS A 2 2.20 -15.51 -6.54
N ARG A 3 3.42 -15.00 -6.24
CA ARG A 3 3.66 -13.59 -5.87
C ARG A 3 3.12 -12.58 -6.90
N HIS A 4 3.27 -12.85 -8.20
CA HIS A 4 2.80 -11.94 -9.26
C HIS A 4 1.27 -11.78 -9.32
N LEU A 5 0.51 -12.64 -8.64
CA LEU A 5 -0.94 -12.53 -8.51
C LEU A 5 -1.38 -11.65 -7.33
N LEU A 6 -0.46 -11.29 -6.45
CA LEU A 6 -0.68 -10.28 -5.40
C LEU A 6 -0.02 -8.99 -5.86
N ARG A 7 -0.83 -8.03 -6.29
CA ARG A 7 -0.36 -6.77 -6.87
C ARG A 7 -0.65 -5.60 -5.93
N HIS A 8 0.25 -4.63 -5.92
CA HIS A 8 0.10 -3.38 -5.18
C HIS A 8 0.15 -2.21 -6.15
N PHE A 9 -0.77 -1.28 -5.96
CA PHE A 9 -0.89 -0.06 -6.75
C PHE A 9 -0.85 1.13 -5.81
N VAL A 10 -0.21 2.20 -6.21
CA VAL A 10 -0.16 3.47 -5.47
C VAL A 10 -0.83 4.57 -6.28
N ASP A 11 -1.55 5.45 -5.62
CA ASP A 11 -2.16 6.62 -6.25
C ASP A 11 -1.12 7.73 -6.40
N VAL A 12 -0.71 7.98 -7.65
CA VAL A 12 0.27 9.03 -7.98
C VAL A 12 -0.34 10.42 -8.05
N LYS A 13 -1.67 10.55 -8.11
CA LYS A 13 -2.38 11.82 -8.05
C LYS A 13 -2.63 12.29 -6.61
N MET A 14 -2.41 11.40 -5.64
CA MET A 14 -2.58 11.70 -4.21
C MET A 14 -3.97 12.28 -3.90
N ASP A 15 -5.01 11.65 -4.44
CA ASP A 15 -6.39 12.05 -4.20
C ASP A 15 -6.81 11.68 -2.78
N THR A 16 -7.09 12.70 -1.97
CA THR A 16 -7.52 12.55 -0.57
C THR A 16 -9.03 12.50 -0.39
N SER A 17 -9.81 12.59 -1.49
CA SER A 17 -11.26 12.47 -1.43
C SER A 17 -11.70 11.09 -0.95
N ALA A 18 -12.87 11.00 -0.31
CA ALA A 18 -13.37 9.75 0.24
C ALA A 18 -13.57 8.68 -0.82
N GLU A 19 -14.02 9.07 -2.01
CA GLU A 19 -14.29 8.15 -3.11
C GLU A 19 -13.05 7.83 -3.96
N GLY A 20 -12.02 8.69 -3.94
CA GLY A 20 -10.81 8.51 -4.73
C GLY A 20 -11.07 8.58 -6.24
N SER A 21 -12.04 9.39 -6.67
CA SER A 21 -12.48 9.46 -8.07
C SER A 21 -11.43 10.03 -9.03
N ALA A 22 -10.53 10.89 -8.54
CA ALA A 22 -9.42 11.46 -9.29
C ALA A 22 -8.11 10.67 -9.14
N ALA A 23 -8.11 9.58 -8.38
CA ALA A 23 -6.94 8.75 -8.18
C ALA A 23 -6.45 8.10 -9.47
N ASP A 24 -5.14 8.08 -9.69
CA ASP A 24 -4.49 7.34 -10.75
C ASP A 24 -3.55 6.29 -10.13
N TYR A 25 -4.03 5.06 -10.08
CA TYR A 25 -3.30 3.95 -9.47
C TYR A 25 -2.30 3.35 -10.44
N ARG A 26 -1.04 3.35 -10.04
CA ARG A 26 0.07 2.77 -10.80
C ARG A 26 0.63 1.54 -10.11
N LEU A 27 0.96 0.52 -10.90
CA LEU A 27 1.50 -0.74 -10.40
C LEU A 27 2.90 -0.55 -9.82
N LEU A 28 3.09 -1.01 -8.59
CA LEU A 28 4.41 -1.18 -7.99
C LEU A 28 4.99 -2.52 -8.45
N GLY A 29 5.75 -2.50 -9.53
CA GLY A 29 6.24 -3.72 -10.18
C GLY A 29 7.66 -3.60 -10.71
N THR A 30 7.84 -3.00 -11.89
CA THR A 30 9.15 -2.90 -12.53
C THR A 30 10.16 -2.11 -11.67
N GLY A 31 11.37 -2.64 -11.55
CA GLY A 31 12.40 -2.07 -10.67
C GLY A 31 12.29 -2.50 -9.20
N ILE A 32 11.23 -3.20 -8.82
CA ILE A 32 10.98 -3.67 -7.45
C ILE A 32 11.12 -5.20 -7.41
N THR A 33 12.14 -5.69 -6.75
CA THR A 33 12.42 -7.14 -6.65
C THR A 33 11.72 -7.80 -5.47
N SER A 34 11.44 -7.03 -4.40
CA SER A 34 10.74 -7.50 -3.21
C SER A 34 9.81 -6.39 -2.69
N LEU A 35 8.61 -6.78 -2.29
CA LEU A 35 7.65 -5.88 -1.68
C LEU A 35 6.74 -6.69 -0.76
N THR A 36 6.68 -6.30 0.50
CA THR A 36 5.84 -6.91 1.52
C THR A 36 5.01 -5.84 2.22
N GLU A 37 3.74 -6.11 2.39
CA GLU A 37 2.87 -5.33 3.27
C GLU A 37 2.98 -5.92 4.68
N GLU A 38 3.68 -5.21 5.57
CA GLU A 38 3.85 -5.58 6.96
C GLU A 38 2.61 -5.15 7.76
N MET A 39 2.00 -6.06 8.50
CA MET A 39 0.76 -5.76 9.24
C MET A 39 1.01 -5.11 10.59
N ASN A 40 2.21 -5.26 11.15
CA ASN A 40 2.65 -4.64 12.41
C ASN A 40 1.62 -4.77 13.55
N PRO A 41 1.33 -6.00 14.03
CA PRO A 41 0.38 -6.21 15.11
C PRO A 41 0.90 -5.61 16.41
N GLU A 42 0.04 -4.91 17.14
CA GLU A 42 0.29 -4.44 18.49
C GLU A 42 -0.43 -5.36 19.48
N THR A 43 0.34 -6.00 20.35
CA THR A 43 -0.16 -6.95 21.35
C THR A 43 0.16 -6.49 22.76
N GLU A 44 -0.69 -6.84 23.71
CA GLU A 44 -0.46 -6.66 25.15
C GLU A 44 -0.60 -8.01 25.84
N THR A 45 0.34 -8.30 26.73
CA THR A 45 0.27 -9.50 27.57
C THR A 45 0.03 -9.07 29.02
N VAL A 46 -1.05 -9.58 29.60
CA VAL A 46 -1.42 -9.32 31.01
C VAL A 46 -1.50 -10.66 31.73
N GLN A 47 -0.91 -10.71 32.92
CA GLN A 47 -1.03 -11.87 33.82
C GLN A 47 -1.73 -11.44 35.09
N TYR A 48 -2.88 -12.02 35.36
CA TYR A 48 -3.63 -11.79 36.58
C TYR A 48 -3.11 -12.70 37.71
N ILE A 49 -3.31 -12.29 38.96
CA ILE A 49 -2.82 -12.99 40.16
C ILE A 49 -3.36 -14.42 40.32
N ASN A 50 -4.45 -14.74 39.65
CA ASN A 50 -5.09 -16.05 39.64
C ASN A 50 -4.73 -16.90 38.42
N GLN A 51 -3.78 -16.45 37.59
CA GLN A 51 -3.31 -17.16 36.39
C GLN A 51 -1.87 -17.58 36.54
N GLU A 52 -1.58 -18.80 36.13
CA GLU A 52 -0.20 -19.31 36.05
C GLU A 52 0.55 -18.77 34.82
N ASN A 53 -0.17 -18.52 33.72
CA ASN A 53 0.38 -18.00 32.47
C ASN A 53 -0.31 -16.68 32.06
N GLY A 54 0.43 -15.82 31.38
CA GLY A 54 -0.12 -14.57 30.85
C GLY A 54 -1.08 -14.81 29.68
N SER A 55 -2.06 -13.92 29.57
CA SER A 55 -2.98 -13.83 28.42
C SER A 55 -2.53 -12.72 27.49
N THR A 56 -2.43 -13.01 26.19
CA THR A 56 -2.04 -12.04 25.17
C THR A 56 -3.26 -11.59 24.38
N ASP A 57 -3.49 -10.30 24.38
CA ASP A 57 -4.55 -9.64 23.58
C ASP A 57 -3.96 -8.85 22.43
N LEU A 58 -4.62 -8.90 21.29
CA LEU A 58 -4.27 -8.12 20.10
C LEU A 58 -5.02 -6.79 20.14
N LYS A 59 -4.30 -5.67 20.15
CA LYS A 59 -4.89 -4.33 20.23
C LYS A 59 -5.21 -3.73 18.87
N SER A 60 -4.24 -3.75 17.96
CA SER A 60 -4.36 -3.08 16.67
C SER A 60 -3.39 -3.62 15.63
N TYR A 61 -3.58 -3.18 14.40
CA TYR A 61 -2.65 -3.36 13.29
C TYR A 61 -2.32 -1.99 12.69
N THR A 62 -1.06 -1.81 12.29
CA THR A 62 -0.60 -0.61 11.57
C THR A 62 0.12 -1.05 10.29
N PRO A 63 -0.62 -1.41 9.23
CA PRO A 63 -0.01 -1.89 8.00
C PRO A 63 0.92 -0.86 7.37
N SER A 64 2.06 -1.30 6.87
CA SER A 64 3.02 -0.48 6.15
C SER A 64 3.66 -1.24 5.01
N ILE A 65 4.13 -0.50 4.00
CA ILE A 65 4.87 -1.05 2.87
C ILE A 65 6.16 -0.25 2.73
N GLU A 66 7.30 -0.94 2.76
CA GLU A 66 8.57 -0.36 2.33
C GLU A 66 8.76 -0.69 0.86
N VAL A 67 8.95 0.33 0.04
CA VAL A 67 9.15 0.22 -1.39
C VAL A 67 10.60 0.60 -1.70
N GLU A 68 11.39 -0.36 -2.14
CA GLU A 68 12.72 -0.16 -2.68
C GLU A 68 12.67 -0.36 -4.18
N ARG A 69 12.84 0.71 -4.94
CA ARG A 69 12.73 0.71 -6.39
C ARG A 69 14.03 1.13 -7.04
N GLN A 70 14.54 0.28 -7.92
CA GLN A 70 15.63 0.64 -8.81
C GLN A 70 15.08 1.51 -9.94
N ASN A 71 15.72 2.67 -10.16
CA ASN A 71 15.41 3.52 -11.29
C ASN A 71 15.97 2.89 -12.57
N VAL A 72 15.11 2.21 -13.29
CA VAL A 72 15.40 1.62 -14.60
C VAL A 72 14.62 2.38 -15.67
N ASP A 73 15.10 2.36 -16.91
CA ASP A 73 14.35 2.94 -18.04
C ASP A 73 12.99 2.26 -18.17
N GLU A 74 11.93 3.05 -18.01
CA GLU A 74 10.60 2.54 -17.75
C GLU A 74 9.55 2.99 -18.72
N GLU A 75 8.59 2.08 -18.95
CA GLU A 75 7.37 2.39 -19.67
C GLU A 75 6.41 3.28 -18.86
N ASP A 76 6.42 3.21 -17.52
CA ASP A 76 5.56 4.03 -16.65
C ASP A 76 6.29 5.28 -16.13
N THR A 77 6.30 6.32 -16.96
CA THR A 77 6.92 7.60 -16.63
C THR A 77 6.20 8.34 -15.49
N GLU A 78 4.89 8.16 -15.33
CA GLU A 78 4.12 8.84 -14.27
C GLU A 78 4.48 8.33 -12.88
N LEU A 79 4.74 7.03 -12.74
CA LEU A 79 5.23 6.47 -11.49
C LEU A 79 6.62 7.00 -11.16
N THR A 80 7.52 7.05 -12.14
CA THR A 80 8.87 7.59 -11.99
C THR A 80 8.84 9.07 -11.61
N ASP A 81 8.01 9.87 -12.26
CA ASP A 81 7.84 11.29 -11.97
C ASP A 81 7.28 11.50 -10.54
N TRP A 82 6.37 10.64 -10.10
CA TRP A 82 5.87 10.69 -8.74
C TRP A 82 6.95 10.38 -7.69
N PHE A 83 7.79 9.35 -7.90
CA PHE A 83 8.93 9.05 -7.04
C PHE A 83 9.90 10.23 -6.96
N ASN A 84 10.26 10.79 -8.10
CA ASN A 84 11.16 11.96 -8.16
C ASN A 84 10.55 13.17 -7.43
N LYS A 85 9.25 13.42 -7.62
CA LYS A 85 8.53 14.49 -6.92
C LYS A 85 8.58 14.31 -5.41
N MET A 86 8.34 13.09 -4.89
CA MET A 86 8.38 12.82 -3.45
C MET A 86 9.79 13.06 -2.88
N ILE A 87 10.82 12.62 -3.59
CA ILE A 87 12.21 12.77 -3.17
C ILE A 87 12.65 14.23 -3.20
N ASP A 88 12.28 14.98 -4.24
CA ASP A 88 12.70 16.37 -4.41
C ASP A 88 11.95 17.34 -3.49
N THR A 89 10.67 17.11 -3.24
CA THR A 89 9.85 18.03 -2.44
C THR A 89 9.78 17.67 -0.96
N LEU A 90 10.04 16.43 -0.59
CA LEU A 90 9.97 15.92 0.80
C LEU A 90 8.69 16.39 1.51
N PRO A 91 7.50 16.02 1.02
CA PRO A 91 6.24 16.51 1.54
C PRO A 91 6.00 16.04 2.98
N VAL A 92 5.34 16.88 3.77
CA VAL A 92 4.96 16.60 5.16
C VAL A 92 3.48 16.89 5.39
N GLY A 93 2.92 16.29 6.43
CA GLY A 93 1.52 16.52 6.79
C GLY A 93 0.54 16.06 5.71
N ALA A 94 -0.41 16.91 5.36
CA ALA A 94 -1.44 16.58 4.39
C ALA A 94 -0.91 16.32 2.96
N ASP A 95 0.19 16.95 2.60
CA ASP A 95 0.81 16.81 1.28
C ASP A 95 1.51 15.44 1.09
N ALA A 96 1.74 14.71 2.17
CA ALA A 96 2.33 13.38 2.15
C ALA A 96 1.28 12.24 2.13
N ILE A 97 -0.01 12.57 2.12
CA ILE A 97 -1.09 11.57 2.20
C ILE A 97 -1.47 11.11 0.79
N THR A 98 -1.47 9.80 0.61
CA THR A 98 -1.99 9.14 -0.58
C THR A 98 -2.75 7.87 -0.20
N SER A 99 -3.00 6.99 -1.15
CA SER A 99 -3.57 5.69 -0.91
C SER A 99 -2.89 4.62 -1.76
N TYR A 100 -2.92 3.39 -1.27
CA TYR A 100 -2.51 2.23 -2.05
C TYR A 100 -3.60 1.17 -2.06
N VAL A 101 -3.58 0.33 -3.07
CA VAL A 101 -4.52 -0.78 -3.24
C VAL A 101 -3.75 -2.08 -3.36
N ARG A 102 -4.10 -3.05 -2.50
CA ARG A 102 -3.65 -4.42 -2.63
C ARG A 102 -4.69 -5.23 -3.37
N VAL A 103 -4.31 -5.84 -4.47
CA VAL A 103 -5.19 -6.61 -5.36
C VAL A 103 -4.79 -8.08 -5.39
N ARG A 104 -5.76 -8.96 -5.21
CA ARG A 104 -5.58 -10.40 -5.38
C ARG A 104 -6.17 -10.82 -6.73
N VAL A 105 -5.29 -11.04 -7.70
CA VAL A 105 -5.69 -11.48 -9.04
C VAL A 105 -6.06 -12.95 -8.99
N SER A 106 -7.36 -13.25 -9.10
CA SER A 106 -7.90 -14.61 -9.05
C SER A 106 -9.13 -14.72 -9.92
N GLY A 107 -9.22 -15.77 -10.72
CA GLY A 107 -10.35 -16.00 -11.62
C GLY A 107 -10.28 -15.17 -12.91
N ALA A 108 -11.43 -14.99 -13.56
CA ALA A 108 -11.57 -14.23 -14.80
C ALA A 108 -11.74 -12.73 -14.46
N GLY A 109 -10.85 -11.90 -15.05
CA GLY A 109 -10.85 -10.45 -14.86
C GLY A 109 -11.89 -9.70 -15.68
N PRO A 110 -11.84 -8.34 -15.68
CA PRO A 110 -10.73 -7.48 -15.24
C PRO A 110 -10.81 -6.97 -13.79
N SER A 111 -11.91 -7.22 -13.06
CA SER A 111 -12.11 -6.74 -11.68
C SER A 111 -11.84 -7.83 -10.66
N TYR A 112 -11.05 -7.52 -9.64
CA TYR A 112 -10.61 -8.49 -8.63
C TYR A 112 -10.79 -7.96 -7.22
N PRO A 113 -10.93 -8.86 -6.21
CA PRO A 113 -10.99 -8.44 -4.82
C PRO A 113 -9.76 -7.63 -4.42
N ALA A 114 -9.99 -6.52 -3.75
CA ALA A 114 -8.95 -5.59 -3.36
C ALA A 114 -9.25 -4.91 -2.02
N VAL A 115 -8.21 -4.39 -1.40
CA VAL A 115 -8.30 -3.55 -0.21
C VAL A 115 -7.54 -2.26 -0.47
N ARG A 116 -8.22 -1.13 -0.31
CA ARG A 116 -7.64 0.20 -0.37
C ARG A 116 -7.30 0.66 1.04
N ARG A 117 -6.11 1.26 1.20
CA ARG A 117 -5.70 1.91 2.45
C ARG A 117 -5.17 3.29 2.17
N ARG A 118 -5.55 4.25 3.01
CA ARG A 118 -4.85 5.52 3.06
C ARG A 118 -3.50 5.34 3.72
N CYS A 119 -2.52 6.07 3.25
CA CYS A 119 -1.16 6.00 3.77
C CYS A 119 -0.47 7.36 3.74
N VAL A 120 0.56 7.46 4.55
CA VAL A 120 1.51 8.57 4.54
C VAL A 120 2.78 8.11 3.86
N VAL A 121 3.25 8.89 2.92
CA VAL A 121 4.52 8.62 2.22
C VAL A 121 5.66 9.25 2.99
N SER A 122 6.65 8.46 3.34
CA SER A 122 7.91 8.94 3.89
C SER A 122 9.07 8.52 3.00
N VAL A 123 9.97 9.44 2.73
CA VAL A 123 11.13 9.20 1.89
C VAL A 123 12.27 8.66 2.75
N GLY A 124 12.76 7.47 2.41
CA GLY A 124 13.90 6.86 3.11
C GLY A 124 15.24 7.32 2.55
N GLY A 125 15.37 7.37 1.23
CA GLY A 125 16.61 7.79 0.59
C GLY A 125 16.61 7.57 -0.92
N THR A 126 17.61 8.11 -1.55
CA THR A 126 17.92 7.90 -2.97
C THR A 126 19.44 7.80 -3.13
N GLY A 127 19.90 6.89 -3.96
CA GLY A 127 21.33 6.70 -4.18
C GLY A 127 21.66 5.33 -4.77
N GLY A 128 22.89 4.93 -4.67
CA GLY A 128 23.40 3.66 -5.16
C GLY A 128 24.91 3.66 -5.32
N ASP A 129 25.47 2.51 -5.60
CA ASP A 129 26.89 2.34 -5.86
C ASP A 129 27.27 2.76 -7.28
N ALA A 130 28.53 3.13 -7.48
CA ALA A 130 29.05 3.47 -8.78
C ALA A 130 28.88 2.31 -9.78
N GLY A 131 28.25 2.59 -10.92
CA GLY A 131 27.96 1.59 -11.95
C GLY A 131 26.64 0.82 -11.76
N SER A 132 25.92 1.09 -10.66
CA SER A 132 24.58 0.55 -10.42
C SER A 132 23.48 1.55 -10.75
N ASN A 133 22.26 1.04 -10.94
CA ASN A 133 21.09 1.93 -11.04
C ASN A 133 20.83 2.63 -9.70
N VAL A 134 20.31 3.85 -9.77
CA VAL A 134 19.85 4.57 -8.58
C VAL A 134 18.69 3.80 -7.96
N THR A 135 18.73 3.65 -6.65
CA THR A 135 17.67 3.03 -5.84
C THR A 135 17.00 4.08 -4.97
N ASP A 136 15.67 4.11 -5.06
CA ASP A 136 14.83 5.00 -4.29
C ASP A 136 14.06 4.19 -3.24
N THR A 137 14.05 4.65 -1.99
CA THR A 137 13.34 3.99 -0.90
C THR A 137 12.27 4.91 -0.35
N LEU A 138 11.01 4.44 -0.39
CA LEU A 138 9.85 5.10 0.19
C LEU A 138 9.16 4.14 1.15
N THR A 139 8.55 4.68 2.19
CA THR A 139 7.67 3.91 3.08
C THR A 139 6.25 4.46 3.02
N LEU A 140 5.29 3.56 2.77
CA LEU A 140 3.87 3.85 2.81
C LEU A 140 3.31 3.38 4.17
N GLY A 141 3.20 4.29 5.12
CA GLY A 141 2.65 3.99 6.43
C GLY A 141 1.12 4.03 6.43
N GLY A 142 0.46 2.94 6.81
CA GLY A 142 -0.99 2.85 6.82
C GLY A 142 -1.64 3.86 7.77
N ARG A 143 -2.76 4.43 7.32
CA ARG A 143 -3.49 5.44 8.06
C ARG A 143 -4.98 5.08 8.12
N GLY A 144 -5.44 4.65 9.29
CA GLY A 144 -6.82 4.22 9.50
C GLY A 144 -7.11 2.83 8.94
N ASP A 145 -8.39 2.53 8.83
CA ASP A 145 -8.89 1.22 8.42
C ASP A 145 -8.77 1.01 6.90
N GLY A 146 -8.60 -0.25 6.52
CA GLY A 146 -8.66 -0.66 5.12
C GLY A 146 -10.10 -0.72 4.63
N GLU A 147 -10.31 -0.34 3.39
CA GLU A 147 -11.60 -0.41 2.71
C GLU A 147 -11.61 -1.55 1.70
N ALA A 148 -12.49 -2.52 1.93
CA ALA A 148 -12.66 -3.65 1.03
C ALA A 148 -13.48 -3.25 -0.20
N GLY A 149 -13.14 -3.84 -1.34
CA GLY A 149 -13.84 -3.59 -2.59
C GLY A 149 -13.28 -4.41 -3.73
N THR A 150 -13.46 -3.91 -4.94
CA THR A 150 -12.92 -4.48 -6.16
C THR A 150 -12.04 -3.47 -6.89
N PHE A 151 -11.02 -3.97 -7.55
CA PHE A 151 -10.13 -3.14 -8.37
C PHE A 151 -10.11 -3.67 -9.80
N ASN A 152 -10.41 -2.79 -10.74
CA ASN A 152 -10.31 -3.08 -12.16
C ASN A 152 -8.88 -2.78 -12.64
N VAL A 153 -8.14 -3.84 -13.00
CA VAL A 153 -6.74 -3.71 -13.42
C VAL A 153 -6.56 -3.04 -14.78
N THR A 154 -7.60 -3.02 -15.62
CA THR A 154 -7.57 -2.38 -16.93
C THR A 154 -7.81 -0.88 -16.82
N THR A 155 -8.85 -0.47 -16.09
CA THR A 155 -9.18 0.96 -15.87
C THR A 155 -8.42 1.56 -14.70
N ARG A 156 -7.77 0.74 -13.87
CA ARG A 156 -7.03 1.13 -12.66
C ARG A 156 -7.88 1.92 -11.68
N LYS A 157 -9.12 1.49 -11.49
CA LYS A 157 -10.08 2.10 -10.57
C LYS A 157 -10.51 1.15 -9.48
N PHE A 158 -10.61 1.67 -8.27
CA PHE A 158 -11.14 1.00 -7.09
C PHE A 158 -12.60 1.32 -6.91
N THR A 159 -13.41 0.30 -6.59
CA THR A 159 -14.82 0.44 -6.23
C THR A 159 -15.04 -0.20 -4.87
N ALA A 160 -15.47 0.60 -3.89
CA ALA A 160 -15.75 0.12 -2.54
C ALA A 160 -16.94 -0.83 -2.50
N THR A 161 -16.87 -1.85 -1.65
CA THR A 161 -18.04 -2.69 -1.35
C THR A 161 -18.99 -1.91 -0.43
N PRO A 162 -20.28 -1.80 -0.77
CA PRO A 162 -21.27 -1.14 0.09
C PRO A 162 -21.33 -1.76 1.49
N ALA A 163 -21.59 -0.93 2.50
CA ALA A 163 -21.64 -1.40 3.91
C ALA A 163 -22.72 -2.48 4.16
N SER A 164 -23.77 -2.52 3.34
CA SER A 164 -24.84 -3.53 3.40
C SER A 164 -24.35 -4.94 3.03
N ASP A 165 -23.32 -5.06 2.21
CA ASP A 165 -22.81 -6.36 1.77
C ASP A 165 -21.74 -6.93 2.72
N LYS A 166 -21.24 -6.10 3.66
CA LYS A 166 -20.28 -6.55 4.69
C LYS A 166 -20.94 -7.41 5.78
N ALA A 167 -22.25 -7.30 5.97
CA ALA A 167 -22.99 -8.01 7.00
C ALA A 167 -23.39 -9.46 6.61
N LEU A 168 -23.15 -9.88 5.37
CA LEU A 168 -23.57 -11.19 4.85
C LEU A 168 -22.44 -12.23 4.77
N THR A 169 -21.24 -11.90 5.28
CA THR A 169 -20.04 -12.76 5.22
C THR A 169 -19.50 -13.19 6.59
N GLU A 170 -20.29 -13.03 7.66
CA GLU A 170 -20.01 -13.63 8.98
C GLU A 170 -20.75 -14.95 9.19
#